data_cda89bdc0674a251c54c5a4852eaf0e5
#
_entry.id   cda89bdc0674a251c54c5a4852eaf0e5
#
_cell.length_a   1.000
_cell.length_b   1.000
_cell.length_c   1.000
_cell.angle_alpha   90.00
_cell.angle_beta   90.00
_cell.angle_gamma   90.00
#
_symmetry.space_group_name_H-M   'P 1'
#
loop_
_entity.id
_entity.type
_entity.pdbx_description
1 polymer ?
#
loop_
_entity_poly.entity_id
_entity_poly.type
_entity_poly.pdbx_seq_one_letter_code
_entity_poly.pdbx_strand_id
1 'polypeptide(L)' 'MKEGKQMDGTNRKNIQIGSKVRIVQKEDQRTGKLTDGTVSEILTNSSSHPHGIKVRLSSGIVGRVKEVIS' A
#
# COMPACT_ATOMS: atom_id res chain seq x y z
N MET A 1 -20.70 3.56 -12.12
CA MET A 1 -20.30 3.46 -11.70
C MET A 1 -19.52 3.57 -11.16
N LYS A 2 -19.17 3.17 -10.68
CA LYS A 2 -18.60 3.20 -9.99
C LYS A 2 -17.69 3.08 -9.73
N GLU A 3 -17.39 3.16 -9.56
CA GLU A 3 -16.66 3.14 -9.25
C GLU A 3 -15.63 2.80 -8.80
N GLY A 4 -14.77 2.90 -9.00
CA GLY A 4 -13.70 2.17 -8.43
C GLY A 4 -13.61 2.37 -6.95
N LYS A 5 -13.85 1.31 -6.26
CA LYS A 5 -13.84 1.33 -4.84
C LYS A 5 -12.41 1.18 -4.36
N GLN A 6 -11.90 2.20 -3.68
CA GLN A 6 -10.57 2.14 -3.08
C GLN A 6 -10.68 1.53 -1.70
N MET A 7 -9.76 0.63 -1.37
CA MET A 7 -9.75 -0.05 -0.09
C MET A 7 -8.71 0.54 0.84
N ASP A 8 -9.00 0.41 2.14
CA ASP A 8 -8.09 0.85 3.18
C ASP A 8 -6.81 0.01 3.15
N GLY A 9 -5.67 0.67 3.18
CA GLY A 9 -4.37 0.00 3.18
C GLY A 9 -3.94 -0.51 4.54
N THR A 10 -4.76 -0.38 5.58
CA THR A 10 -4.41 -0.85 6.91
C THR A 10 -4.69 -2.33 7.13
N ASN A 11 -5.46 -2.96 6.24
CA ASN A 11 -5.86 -4.34 6.39
C ASN A 11 -5.15 -5.21 5.35
N ARG A 12 -4.36 -6.18 5.84
CA ARG A 12 -3.52 -7.01 4.98
C ARG A 12 -4.34 -7.85 4.01
N LYS A 13 -5.55 -8.24 4.37
CA LYS A 13 -6.37 -9.08 3.49
C LYS A 13 -6.83 -8.34 2.23
N ASN A 14 -6.76 -7.02 2.23
CA ASN A 14 -7.09 -6.21 1.05
C ASN A 14 -5.91 -6.09 0.09
N ILE A 15 -4.75 -6.60 0.47
CA ILE A 15 -3.51 -6.42 -0.28
C ILE A 15 -2.97 -7.79 -0.67
N GLN A 16 -2.67 -7.95 -1.96
CA GLN A 16 -2.10 -9.19 -2.49
C GLN A 16 -0.89 -8.87 -3.33
N ILE A 17 -0.03 -9.86 -3.53
CA ILE A 17 1.05 -9.72 -4.49
C ILE A 17 0.40 -9.45 -5.86
N GLY A 18 0.85 -8.40 -6.52
CA GLY A 18 0.27 -7.97 -7.78
C GLY A 18 -0.78 -6.88 -7.65
N SER A 19 -1.21 -6.56 -6.43
CA SER A 19 -2.16 -5.47 -6.21
C SER A 19 -1.54 -4.14 -6.60
N LYS A 20 -2.37 -3.26 -7.17
CA LYS A 20 -1.96 -1.87 -7.43
C LYS A 20 -2.34 -1.03 -6.24
N VAL A 21 -1.36 -0.31 -5.72
CA VAL A 21 -1.53 0.45 -4.48
C VAL A 21 -0.88 1.81 -4.59
N ARG A 22 -1.28 2.68 -3.67
CA ARG A 22 -0.58 3.94 -3.41
C ARG A 22 0.03 3.86 -2.03
N ILE A 23 1.33 4.10 -1.98
CA ILE A 23 2.09 4.00 -0.73
C ILE A 23 2.67 5.35 -0.36
N VAL A 24 3.02 5.47 0.92
CA VAL A 24 3.81 6.60 1.41
C VAL A 24 5.16 6.04 1.80
N GLN A 25 6.23 6.60 1.23
CA GLN A 25 7.59 6.23 1.60
C GLN A 25 7.97 6.91 2.91
N LYS A 26 8.96 6.35 3.60
CA LYS A 26 9.40 6.88 4.88
C LYS A 26 9.72 8.37 4.79
N GLU A 27 10.44 8.77 3.76
CA GLU A 27 10.84 10.16 3.59
C GLU A 27 9.68 11.07 3.20
N ASP A 28 8.57 10.50 2.76
CA ASP A 28 7.40 11.27 2.33
C ASP A 28 6.31 11.34 3.38
N GLN A 29 6.53 10.76 4.55
CA GLN A 29 5.50 10.74 5.60
C GLN A 29 5.10 12.14 6.06
N ARG A 30 6.03 13.07 6.01
CA ARG A 30 5.78 14.44 6.45
C ARG A 30 4.85 15.19 5.51
N THR A 31 4.96 14.93 4.23
CA THR A 31 4.18 15.63 3.21
C THR A 31 2.96 14.84 2.76
N GLY A 32 2.95 13.52 3.03
CA GLY A 32 1.88 12.66 2.57
C GLY A 32 1.94 12.33 1.10
N LYS A 33 3.07 12.59 0.45
CA LYS A 33 3.22 12.28 -0.96
C LYS A 33 3.03 10.80 -1.21
N LEU A 34 2.22 10.45 -2.21
CA LEU A 34 1.91 9.07 -2.55
C LEU A 34 2.69 8.62 -3.77
N THR A 35 3.08 7.35 -3.75
CA THR A 35 3.77 6.70 -4.86
C THR A 35 2.94 5.51 -5.30
N ASP A 36 2.59 5.45 -6.58
CA ASP A 36 1.83 4.34 -7.13
C ASP A 36 2.77 3.19 -7.48
N GLY A 37 2.28 1.98 -7.35
CA GLY A 37 3.05 0.83 -7.77
C GLY A 37 2.31 -0.47 -7.57
N THR A 38 2.99 -1.56 -7.94
CA THR A 38 2.46 -2.91 -7.83
C THR A 38 3.20 -3.64 -6.73
N VAL A 39 2.44 -4.28 -5.84
CA VAL A 39 3.01 -5.01 -4.71
C VAL A 39 3.77 -6.24 -5.20
N SER A 40 5.04 -6.35 -4.84
CA SER A 40 5.84 -7.55 -5.09
C SER A 40 6.06 -8.36 -3.82
N GLU A 41 5.98 -7.70 -2.65
CA GLU A 41 6.21 -8.38 -1.38
C GLU A 41 5.46 -7.64 -0.27
N ILE A 42 4.88 -8.40 0.64
CA ILE A 42 4.21 -7.83 1.82
C ILE A 42 5.13 -8.04 3.01
N LEU A 43 5.53 -6.94 3.66
CA LEU A 43 6.53 -6.96 4.71
C LEU A 43 5.92 -6.94 6.12
N THR A 44 4.66 -6.54 6.25
CA THR A 44 3.97 -6.55 7.54
C THR A 44 3.39 -7.94 7.79
N ASN A 45 3.74 -8.55 8.92
CA ASN A 45 3.25 -9.88 9.27
C ASN A 45 1.87 -9.84 9.93
N SER A 46 1.51 -8.72 10.55
CA SER A 46 0.23 -8.59 11.22
C SER A 46 -0.91 -8.49 10.21
N SER A 47 -2.12 -8.85 10.65
CA SER A 47 -3.30 -8.75 9.79
C SER A 47 -3.69 -7.30 9.51
N SER A 48 -3.25 -6.37 10.35
CA SER A 48 -3.54 -4.96 10.17
C SER A 48 -2.45 -4.11 10.80
N HIS A 49 -2.39 -2.85 10.38
CA HIS A 49 -1.45 -1.89 10.95
C HIS A 49 -2.06 -0.49 10.81
N PRO A 50 -2.09 0.30 11.88
CA PRO A 50 -2.77 1.61 11.85
C PRO A 50 -2.17 2.60 10.86
N HIS A 51 -0.89 2.46 10.53
CA HIS A 51 -0.24 3.36 9.57
C HIS A 51 -0.19 2.79 8.16
N GLY A 52 -0.81 1.64 7.96
CA GLY A 52 -0.82 0.96 6.66
C GLY A 52 0.12 -0.22 6.62
N ILE A 53 -0.21 -1.19 5.82
CA ILE A 53 0.60 -2.39 5.61
C ILE A 53 1.87 -1.99 4.85
N LYS A 54 3.01 -2.42 5.34
CA LYS A 54 4.29 -2.14 4.70
C LYS A 54 4.53 -3.15 3.58
N VAL A 55 4.83 -2.65 2.41
CA VAL A 55 5.05 -3.49 1.23
C VAL A 55 6.29 -3.04 0.48
N ARG A 56 6.80 -3.94 -0.36
CA ARG A 56 7.80 -3.60 -1.37
C ARG A 56 7.13 -3.67 -2.74
N LEU A 57 7.34 -2.64 -3.54
CA LEU A 57 6.81 -2.60 -4.90
C LEU A 57 7.75 -3.32 -5.85
N SER A 58 7.24 -3.66 -7.03
CA SER A 58 8.05 -4.32 -8.06
C SER A 58 9.26 -3.48 -8.48
N SER A 59 9.17 -2.17 -8.29
CA SER A 59 10.29 -1.26 -8.56
C SER A 59 11.37 -1.29 -7.47
N GLY A 60 11.12 -1.97 -6.36
CA GLY A 60 12.03 -2.03 -5.23
C GLY A 60 11.76 -1.00 -4.14
N ILE A 61 10.82 -0.10 -4.38
CA ILE A 61 10.45 0.93 -3.43
C ILE A 61 9.66 0.30 -2.28
N VAL A 62 9.94 0.72 -1.05
CA VAL A 62 9.27 0.24 0.15
C VAL A 62 8.49 1.38 0.78
N GLY A 63 7.29 1.08 1.23
CA GLY A 63 6.47 2.07 1.92
C GLY A 63 5.22 1.46 2.51
N ARG A 64 4.40 2.32 3.12
CA ARG A 64 3.15 1.88 3.74
C ARG A 64 1.98 2.19 2.82
N VAL A 65 1.13 1.20 2.64
CA VAL A 65 -0.02 1.33 1.74
C VAL A 65 -1.04 2.27 2.36
N LYS A 66 -1.48 3.26 1.59
CA LYS A 66 -2.54 4.18 1.98
C LYS A 66 -3.84 3.85 1.26
N GLU A 67 -3.75 3.39 0.01
CA GLU A 67 -4.91 3.04 -0.78
C GLU A 67 -4.61 1.79 -1.59
N VAL A 68 -5.58 0.91 -1.68
CA VAL A 68 -5.51 -0.25 -2.57
C VAL A 68 -6.42 0.05 -3.76
N ILE A 69 -5.82 0.09 -4.94
CA ILE A 69 -6.54 0.49 -6.15
C ILE A 69 -7.15 -0.73 -6.83
N SER A 70 -6.40 -1.82 -6.88
CA SER A 70 -6.92 -3.05 -7.48
C SER A 70 -6.14 -4.29 -7.07
#